data_f3e37ffb969ed13d90dc9eb90d2eec0d
#
_entry.id   f3e37ffb969ed13d90dc9eb90d2eec0d
#
_cell.length_a   1.000
_cell.length_b   1.000
_cell.length_c   1.000
_cell.angle_alpha   90.00
_cell.angle_beta   90.00
_cell.angle_gamma   90.00
#
_symmetry.space_group_name_H-M   'P 1'
#
loop_
_entity.id
_entity.type
_entity.pdbx_description
1 polymer ?
#
loop_
_entity_poly.entity_id
_entity_poly.type
_entity_poly.pdbx_seq_one_letter_code
_entity_poly.pdbx_strand_id
1 'polypeptide(L)'
;MSEIIDYISEQCDIVCREGKWYMSEEEMAAQTDNGKHLLPIPYRDTLATAYPLSGELSSYLGRATKASAYALKAKALVYFASKTFNPENDIERWKNAAAACYKVLNLPKSSYALETNYADLFQKKANWSKEFLFVRKAGASNSFEKANYPVSIEGGSTGMCPSQNLVDAYEVVTYDENGVAVSARKFDWNNEVDKNAPFANRDPRMYATVYTHGEQYNSTVNTIVLDCSEGGNSGLPIYHATKTGYYLKKYISPGLDLKNNKTDPKTWILMRLADFYLYYAEAMNEAYGPNDPADYGMTALEALNTVRRRAGMPDATAKNQDEMREIIYHERQVELAFENQRWWDVRRWQYGQAFNQELRGLKITKDGTKETYEPIAVEERVFDESKMYLYPIPQSEIDKGHLEQNVNW
;
A
#
# COMPACT_ATOMS: atom_id res chain seq x y z
N MET A 1 -25.03 6.47 0.07
CA MET A 1 -23.56 6.65 0.13
C MET A 1 -23.17 8.08 0.49
N SER A 2 -23.76 9.13 -0.13
CA SER A 2 -23.45 10.55 0.21
C SER A 2 -23.61 10.84 1.71
N GLU A 3 -24.73 10.47 2.31
CA GLU A 3 -24.99 10.68 3.76
C GLU A 3 -23.89 10.07 4.65
N ILE A 4 -23.37 8.88 4.29
CA ILE A 4 -22.29 8.23 5.04
C ILE A 4 -20.99 9.03 4.90
N ILE A 5 -20.67 9.50 3.70
CA ILE A 5 -19.48 10.29 3.43
C ILE A 5 -19.56 11.65 4.11
N ASP A 6 -20.74 12.28 4.08
CA ASP A 6 -20.98 13.54 4.78
C ASP A 6 -20.80 13.35 6.28
N TYR A 7 -21.37 12.31 6.87
CA TYR A 7 -21.18 11.97 8.28
C TYR A 7 -19.71 11.74 8.63
N ILE A 8 -18.96 10.95 7.85
CA ILE A 8 -17.53 10.72 8.09
C ILE A 8 -16.77 12.06 8.03
N SER A 9 -17.06 12.89 7.02
CA SER A 9 -16.42 14.19 6.85
C SER A 9 -16.69 15.12 8.01
N GLU A 10 -17.91 15.20 8.47
CA GLU A 10 -18.33 15.99 9.62
C GLU A 10 -17.64 15.53 10.91
N GLN A 11 -17.60 14.22 11.18
CA GLN A 11 -16.93 13.70 12.36
C GLN A 11 -15.41 13.99 12.33
N CYS A 12 -14.78 13.89 11.17
CA CYS A 12 -13.38 14.26 11.01
C CYS A 12 -13.14 15.76 11.22
N ASP A 13 -14.04 16.63 10.72
CA ASP A 13 -13.95 18.08 10.92
C ASP A 13 -14.11 18.45 12.39
N ILE A 14 -15.04 17.82 13.11
CA ILE A 14 -15.22 18.02 14.56
C ILE A 14 -13.94 17.66 15.31
N VAL A 15 -13.35 16.48 15.02
CA VAL A 15 -12.10 16.03 15.66
C VAL A 15 -10.95 16.97 15.33
N CYS A 16 -10.89 17.50 14.12
CA CYS A 16 -9.88 18.45 13.68
C CYS A 16 -10.15 19.89 14.13
N ARG A 17 -11.31 20.15 14.73
CA ARG A 17 -11.79 21.51 15.09
C ARG A 17 -11.88 22.41 13.86
N GLU A 18 -12.48 21.90 12.79
CA GLU A 18 -12.67 22.58 11.51
C GLU A 18 -14.10 22.47 11.02
N GLY A 19 -14.44 23.35 10.05
CA GLY A 19 -15.74 23.33 9.39
C GLY A 19 -16.90 23.87 10.25
N LYS A 20 -18.11 23.76 9.70
CA LYS A 20 -19.35 24.24 10.33
C LYS A 20 -19.76 23.47 11.59
N TRP A 21 -19.16 22.34 11.83
CA TRP A 21 -19.43 21.45 12.95
C TRP A 21 -18.43 21.59 14.10
N TYR A 22 -17.53 22.55 14.00
CA TYR A 22 -16.62 22.88 15.10
C TYR A 22 -17.46 23.43 16.27
N MET A 23 -17.30 22.79 17.40
CA MET A 23 -17.87 23.27 18.65
C MET A 23 -16.77 23.96 19.45
N SER A 24 -17.09 25.09 20.09
CA SER A 24 -16.22 25.74 21.05
C SER A 24 -15.94 24.81 22.25
N GLU A 25 -14.92 25.13 23.04
CA GLU A 25 -14.64 24.36 24.26
C GLU A 25 -15.81 24.40 25.26
N GLU A 26 -16.56 25.52 25.31
CA GLU A 26 -17.77 25.69 26.13
C GLU A 26 -18.91 24.79 25.64
N GLU A 27 -19.15 24.75 24.33
CA GLU A 27 -20.17 23.87 23.73
C GLU A 27 -19.83 22.40 23.90
N MET A 28 -18.55 22.04 23.80
CA MET A 28 -18.10 20.66 24.07
C MET A 28 -18.20 20.29 25.55
N ALA A 29 -17.93 21.22 26.43
CA ALA A 29 -18.09 21.03 27.88
C ALA A 29 -19.56 20.88 28.25
N ALA A 30 -20.47 21.61 27.60
CA ALA A 30 -21.91 21.51 27.83
C ALA A 30 -22.52 20.17 27.38
N GLN A 31 -21.88 19.42 26.45
CA GLN A 31 -22.31 18.08 26.03
C GLN A 31 -21.88 16.95 26.99
N THR A 32 -21.37 17.28 28.15
CA THR A 32 -20.80 16.30 29.13
C THR A 32 -21.85 15.43 29.82
N ASP A 33 -23.12 15.60 29.57
CA ASP A 33 -24.19 14.99 30.42
C ASP A 33 -24.32 13.47 30.23
N ASN A 34 -23.65 12.86 29.27
CA ASN A 34 -23.67 11.41 29.05
C ASN A 34 -22.31 10.69 29.16
N GLY A 35 -21.26 11.35 29.66
CA GLY A 35 -19.97 10.71 30.02
C GLY A 35 -19.22 10.06 28.86
N LYS A 36 -19.66 10.24 27.62
CA LYS A 36 -19.01 9.65 26.43
C LYS A 36 -18.35 10.73 25.59
N HIS A 37 -17.21 11.22 26.08
CA HIS A 37 -16.31 11.92 25.20
C HIS A 37 -15.70 10.94 24.20
N LEU A 38 -15.79 11.24 22.91
CA LEU A 38 -15.13 10.47 21.87
C LEU A 38 -13.62 10.37 22.08
N LEU A 39 -13.03 11.32 22.81
CA LEU A 39 -11.60 11.32 23.19
C LEU A 39 -11.40 11.93 24.59
N PRO A 40 -10.56 11.36 25.45
CA PRO A 40 -10.20 11.95 26.75
C PRO A 40 -9.58 13.35 26.59
N ILE A 41 -9.84 14.25 27.55
CA ILE A 41 -9.37 15.64 27.56
C ILE A 41 -7.86 15.81 27.28
N PRO A 42 -6.95 14.97 27.82
CA PRO A 42 -5.52 15.06 27.50
C PRO A 42 -5.17 14.86 26.02
N TYR A 43 -6.04 14.20 25.26
CA TYR A 43 -5.83 13.97 23.83
C TYR A 43 -6.29 15.13 22.94
N ARG A 44 -7.13 16.03 23.46
CA ARG A 44 -7.64 17.16 22.68
C ARG A 44 -6.56 18.16 22.32
N ASP A 45 -5.64 18.41 23.24
CA ASP A 45 -4.55 19.37 23.04
C ASP A 45 -3.33 18.75 22.36
N THR A 46 -3.09 17.45 22.59
CA THR A 46 -2.00 16.69 21.94
C THR A 46 -2.34 16.19 20.54
N LEU A 47 -3.62 16.10 20.19
CA LEU A 47 -4.05 15.83 18.82
C LEU A 47 -3.74 16.96 17.84
N ALA A 48 -3.10 18.04 18.31
CA ALA A 48 -2.83 19.17 17.46
C ALA A 48 -2.03 18.80 16.21
N THR A 49 -1.04 17.90 16.28
CA THR A 49 -0.25 17.61 15.06
C THR A 49 0.32 16.19 14.99
N ALA A 50 1.09 15.78 15.99
CA ALA A 50 1.68 14.43 16.06
C ALA A 50 2.11 14.12 17.48
N TYR A 51 2.21 12.83 17.83
CA TYR A 51 2.83 12.46 19.10
C TYR A 51 4.34 12.72 19.05
N PRO A 52 4.92 13.25 20.13
CA PRO A 52 6.37 13.36 20.23
C PRO A 52 6.99 11.95 20.18
N LEU A 53 8.14 11.84 19.55
CA LEU A 53 8.87 10.57 19.39
C LEU A 53 9.52 10.11 20.72
N SER A 54 9.53 10.95 21.74
CA SER A 54 10.11 10.69 23.05
C SER A 54 9.24 11.26 24.17
N GLY A 55 9.47 10.79 25.40
CA GLY A 55 8.72 11.20 26.59
C GLY A 55 7.47 10.37 26.87
N GLU A 56 6.65 10.80 27.84
CA GLU A 56 5.48 10.04 28.30
C GLU A 56 4.47 9.74 27.18
N LEU A 57 4.30 10.66 26.23
CA LEU A 57 3.38 10.50 25.11
C LEU A 57 3.84 9.48 24.06
N SER A 58 5.09 9.04 24.11
CA SER A 58 5.59 8.00 23.21
C SER A 58 4.83 6.67 23.32
N SER A 59 4.25 6.39 24.49
CA SER A 59 3.41 5.21 24.75
C SER A 59 2.11 5.22 23.93
N TYR A 60 1.69 6.39 23.45
CA TYR A 60 0.48 6.58 22.66
C TYR A 60 0.70 6.51 21.16
N LEU A 61 1.95 6.33 20.70
CA LEU A 61 2.27 6.16 19.28
C LEU A 61 1.42 5.05 18.66
N GLY A 62 0.80 5.35 17.52
CA GLY A 62 -0.09 4.43 16.81
C GLY A 62 -1.58 4.63 17.07
N ARG A 63 -1.96 5.44 18.06
CA ARG A 63 -3.36 5.85 18.26
C ARG A 63 -3.76 6.88 17.20
N ALA A 64 -5.08 7.06 17.02
CA ALA A 64 -5.60 8.07 16.12
C ALA A 64 -5.14 9.49 16.55
N THR A 65 -4.76 10.28 15.55
CA THR A 65 -4.33 11.67 15.70
C THR A 65 -5.18 12.57 14.80
N LYS A 66 -5.00 13.88 14.89
CA LYS A 66 -5.58 14.84 13.95
C LYS A 66 -5.18 14.51 12.50
N ALA A 67 -3.92 14.11 12.27
CA ALA A 67 -3.45 13.65 10.97
C ALA A 67 -4.20 12.40 10.48
N SER A 68 -4.49 11.46 11.37
CA SER A 68 -5.31 10.27 11.05
C SER A 68 -6.74 10.65 10.64
N ALA A 69 -7.32 11.67 11.26
CA ALA A 69 -8.67 12.15 10.91
C ALA A 69 -8.68 12.83 9.52
N TYR A 70 -7.70 13.69 9.23
CA TYR A 70 -7.53 14.25 7.88
C TYR A 70 -7.34 13.14 6.83
N ALA A 71 -6.51 12.16 7.13
CA ALA A 71 -6.26 11.03 6.25
C ALA A 71 -7.53 10.21 5.99
N LEU A 72 -8.32 9.92 7.04
CA LEU A 72 -9.59 9.19 6.89
C LEU A 72 -10.58 9.97 6.01
N LYS A 73 -10.75 11.26 6.25
CA LYS A 73 -11.59 12.13 5.43
C LYS A 73 -11.15 12.12 3.96
N ALA A 74 -9.86 12.33 3.70
CA ALA A 74 -9.32 12.34 2.36
C ALA A 74 -9.55 11.00 1.63
N LYS A 75 -9.27 9.88 2.30
CA LYS A 75 -9.51 8.55 1.74
C LYS A 75 -11.00 8.33 1.42
N ALA A 76 -11.91 8.69 2.32
CA ALA A 76 -13.35 8.56 2.11
C ALA A 76 -13.82 9.37 0.89
N LEU A 77 -13.34 10.62 0.74
CA LEU A 77 -13.69 11.47 -0.40
C LEU A 77 -13.12 10.97 -1.73
N VAL A 78 -11.89 10.42 -1.76
CA VAL A 78 -11.33 9.79 -2.97
C VAL A 78 -12.17 8.57 -3.38
N TYR A 79 -12.57 7.73 -2.43
CA TYR A 79 -13.45 6.59 -2.73
C TYR A 79 -14.79 7.06 -3.28
N PHE A 80 -15.37 8.10 -2.70
CA PHE A 80 -16.65 8.67 -3.14
C PHE A 80 -16.57 9.32 -4.53
N ALA A 81 -15.40 9.90 -4.87
CA ALA A 81 -15.13 10.46 -6.19
C ALA A 81 -14.83 9.39 -7.25
N SER A 82 -14.44 8.16 -6.83
CA SER A 82 -14.04 7.09 -7.74
C SER A 82 -15.23 6.50 -8.50
N LYS A 83 -14.98 5.95 -9.68
CA LYS A 83 -15.96 5.52 -10.69
C LYS A 83 -17.11 4.66 -10.15
N THR A 84 -16.85 3.76 -9.21
CA THR A 84 -17.89 2.90 -8.62
C THR A 84 -18.98 3.70 -7.89
N PHE A 85 -18.65 4.85 -7.29
CA PHE A 85 -19.57 5.70 -6.54
C PHE A 85 -19.84 7.03 -7.24
N ASN A 86 -19.17 7.28 -8.37
CA ASN A 86 -19.26 8.48 -9.18
C ASN A 86 -19.33 8.12 -10.67
N PRO A 87 -20.34 7.35 -11.12
CA PRO A 87 -20.43 6.89 -12.50
C PRO A 87 -20.57 8.03 -13.52
N GLU A 88 -21.17 9.15 -13.14
CA GLU A 88 -21.35 10.35 -13.97
C GLU A 88 -20.09 11.25 -13.98
N ASN A 89 -19.02 10.86 -13.27
CA ASN A 89 -17.78 11.61 -13.15
C ASN A 89 -17.99 13.06 -12.72
N ASP A 90 -18.74 13.28 -11.64
CA ASP A 90 -18.89 14.59 -11.01
C ASP A 90 -17.51 15.12 -10.56
N ILE A 91 -17.04 16.16 -11.25
CA ILE A 91 -15.73 16.78 -11.04
C ILE A 91 -15.61 17.43 -9.65
N GLU A 92 -16.70 17.93 -9.08
CA GLU A 92 -16.66 18.56 -7.76
C GLU A 92 -16.29 17.56 -6.66
N ARG A 93 -16.64 16.28 -6.81
CA ARG A 93 -16.18 15.24 -5.89
C ARG A 93 -14.65 15.07 -5.93
N TRP A 94 -14.06 15.11 -7.12
CA TRP A 94 -12.62 15.05 -7.28
C TRP A 94 -11.91 16.28 -6.73
N LYS A 95 -12.47 17.49 -6.92
CA LYS A 95 -11.95 18.72 -6.31
C LYS A 95 -11.97 18.64 -4.77
N ASN A 96 -13.06 18.16 -4.20
CA ASN A 96 -13.19 17.96 -2.75
C ASN A 96 -12.17 16.93 -2.23
N ALA A 97 -11.94 15.85 -2.98
CA ALA A 97 -10.94 14.85 -2.65
C ALA A 97 -9.52 15.43 -2.72
N ALA A 98 -9.20 16.22 -3.76
CA ALA A 98 -7.91 16.89 -3.90
C ALA A 98 -7.64 17.86 -2.74
N ALA A 99 -8.64 18.68 -2.38
CA ALA A 99 -8.54 19.60 -1.24
C ALA A 99 -8.26 18.86 0.08
N ALA A 100 -8.95 17.75 0.32
CA ALA A 100 -8.76 16.95 1.53
C ALA A 100 -7.38 16.27 1.56
N CYS A 101 -6.92 15.72 0.44
CA CYS A 101 -5.58 15.14 0.33
C CYS A 101 -4.50 16.21 0.53
N TYR A 102 -4.68 17.40 -0.04
CA TYR A 102 -3.74 18.50 0.14
C TYR A 102 -3.56 18.90 1.61
N LYS A 103 -4.62 18.87 2.42
CA LYS A 103 -4.51 19.08 3.88
C LYS A 103 -3.60 18.05 4.54
N VAL A 104 -3.66 16.79 4.13
CA VAL A 104 -2.75 15.74 4.64
C VAL A 104 -1.31 16.04 4.21
N LEU A 105 -1.09 16.44 2.97
CA LEU A 105 0.25 16.73 2.45
C LEU A 105 0.86 18.00 3.06
N ASN A 106 0.03 18.92 3.58
CA ASN A 106 0.46 20.14 4.27
C ASN A 106 0.65 20.00 5.78
N LEU A 107 0.56 18.79 6.31
CA LEU A 107 0.93 18.55 7.70
C LEU A 107 2.39 18.99 7.95
N PRO A 108 2.72 19.46 9.18
CA PRO A 108 4.05 19.98 9.50
C PRO A 108 5.16 18.98 9.11
N LYS A 109 6.08 19.38 8.24
CA LYS A 109 7.18 18.54 7.75
C LYS A 109 8.15 18.09 8.84
N SER A 110 8.21 18.81 9.95
CA SER A 110 8.95 18.38 11.14
C SER A 110 8.42 17.08 11.74
N SER A 111 7.12 16.82 11.60
CA SER A 111 6.41 15.66 12.15
C SER A 111 6.02 14.62 11.11
N TYR A 112 5.78 15.04 9.85
CA TYR A 112 5.33 14.19 8.77
C TYR A 112 6.17 14.38 7.52
N ALA A 113 6.80 13.32 7.06
CA ALA A 113 7.63 13.29 5.86
C ALA A 113 7.70 11.85 5.32
N LEU A 114 7.98 11.69 4.03
CA LEU A 114 8.30 10.38 3.47
C LEU A 114 9.55 9.80 4.12
N GLU A 115 9.54 8.52 4.43
CA GLU A 115 10.71 7.80 4.91
C GLU A 115 11.72 7.68 3.75
N THR A 116 12.97 8.02 4.02
CA THR A 116 14.02 8.04 2.99
C THR A 116 14.30 6.64 2.43
N ASN A 117 14.29 5.64 3.29
CA ASN A 117 14.48 4.25 2.88
C ASN A 117 13.14 3.51 2.95
N TYR A 118 12.63 3.14 1.77
CA TYR A 118 11.37 2.41 1.66
C TYR A 118 11.33 1.11 2.49
N ALA A 119 12.42 0.33 2.48
CA ALA A 119 12.48 -0.94 3.19
C ALA A 119 12.33 -0.77 4.71
N ASP A 120 12.87 0.31 5.27
CA ASP A 120 12.87 0.56 6.71
C ASP A 120 11.46 0.77 7.27
N LEU A 121 10.53 1.25 6.47
CA LEU A 121 9.12 1.40 6.88
C LEU A 121 8.54 0.09 7.44
N PHE A 122 8.83 -1.01 6.78
CA PHE A 122 8.24 -2.32 7.08
C PHE A 122 9.01 -3.10 8.13
N GLN A 123 10.19 -2.60 8.51
CA GLN A 123 11.04 -3.11 9.57
C GLN A 123 10.89 -2.35 10.89
N LYS A 124 10.08 -1.29 10.94
CA LYS A 124 9.81 -0.50 12.16
C LYS A 124 8.99 -1.32 13.15
N LYS A 125 9.65 -1.89 14.14
CA LYS A 125 9.03 -2.74 15.17
C LYS A 125 8.39 -1.91 16.30
N ALA A 126 9.22 -1.18 17.00
CA ALA A 126 8.81 -0.32 18.14
C ALA A 126 8.92 1.17 17.79
N ASN A 127 9.71 1.52 16.79
CA ASN A 127 9.97 2.89 16.40
C ASN A 127 8.86 3.45 15.51
N TRP A 128 8.74 4.77 15.54
CA TRP A 128 7.82 5.53 14.70
C TRP A 128 8.54 6.02 13.45
N SER A 129 7.82 6.07 12.32
CA SER A 129 8.26 6.79 11.13
C SER A 129 7.42 8.06 10.95
N LYS A 130 8.03 9.13 10.46
CA LYS A 130 7.31 10.35 10.07
C LYS A 130 6.32 10.13 8.91
N GLU A 131 6.43 9.01 8.20
CA GLU A 131 5.49 8.65 7.15
C GLU A 131 4.19 8.04 7.69
N PHE A 132 4.17 7.56 8.94
CA PHE A 132 3.00 6.93 9.53
C PHE A 132 1.93 7.95 9.91
N LEU A 133 0.74 7.80 9.33
CA LEU A 133 -0.46 8.56 9.70
C LEU A 133 -1.34 7.78 10.66
N PHE A 134 -1.49 6.48 10.41
CA PHE A 134 -2.21 5.58 11.30
C PHE A 134 -1.67 4.16 11.21
N VAL A 135 -1.39 3.55 12.34
CA VAL A 135 -0.83 2.20 12.42
C VAL A 135 -1.49 1.38 13.52
N ARG A 136 -1.47 0.06 13.34
CA ARG A 136 -1.79 -0.89 14.40
C ARG A 136 -0.51 -1.50 14.95
N LYS A 137 -0.18 -1.21 16.18
CA LYS A 137 0.89 -1.90 16.91
C LYS A 137 0.38 -3.25 17.40
N ALA A 138 1.05 -4.32 17.02
CA ALA A 138 0.79 -5.66 17.52
C ALA A 138 1.85 -6.07 18.55
N GLY A 139 1.43 -6.82 19.55
CA GLY A 139 2.33 -7.43 20.53
C GLY A 139 3.32 -8.40 19.88
N ALA A 140 4.34 -8.81 20.62
CA ALA A 140 5.34 -9.73 20.14
C ALA A 140 4.70 -11.08 19.75
N SER A 141 4.96 -11.50 18.51
CA SER A 141 4.45 -12.75 17.91
C SER A 141 5.43 -13.22 16.86
N ASN A 142 5.38 -14.48 16.48
CA ASN A 142 6.09 -15.07 15.36
C ASN A 142 5.14 -15.71 14.33
N SER A 143 3.85 -15.51 14.48
CA SER A 143 2.86 -16.14 13.61
C SER A 143 2.97 -15.69 12.16
N PHE A 144 3.33 -14.43 11.93
CA PHE A 144 3.51 -13.90 10.58
C PHE A 144 4.74 -14.51 9.89
N GLU A 145 5.86 -14.62 10.60
CA GLU A 145 7.08 -15.24 10.11
C GLU A 145 6.88 -16.75 9.88
N LYS A 146 6.27 -17.47 10.82
CA LYS A 146 5.91 -18.89 10.63
C LYS A 146 5.08 -19.10 9.38
N ALA A 147 4.12 -18.23 9.14
CA ALA A 147 3.26 -18.32 7.97
C ALA A 147 3.99 -17.98 6.65
N ASN A 148 5.00 -17.10 6.65
CA ASN A 148 5.50 -16.49 5.42
C ASN A 148 7.00 -16.70 5.13
N TYR A 149 7.77 -17.26 6.06
CA TYR A 149 9.16 -17.60 5.76
C TYR A 149 9.25 -18.64 4.64
N PRO A 150 10.29 -18.56 3.79
CA PRO A 150 10.57 -19.60 2.81
C PRO A 150 10.64 -20.99 3.45
N VAL A 151 10.20 -21.99 2.74
CA VAL A 151 10.18 -23.39 3.23
C VAL A 151 11.58 -23.91 3.60
N SER A 152 12.62 -23.36 3.02
CA SER A 152 14.02 -23.68 3.35
C SER A 152 14.47 -23.12 4.69
N ILE A 153 13.71 -22.25 5.31
CA ILE A 153 13.96 -21.71 6.64
C ILE A 153 13.19 -22.50 7.68
N GLU A 154 13.88 -23.05 8.68
CA GLU A 154 13.26 -23.87 9.70
C GLU A 154 12.06 -23.17 10.38
N GLY A 155 10.91 -23.81 10.33
CA GLY A 155 9.65 -23.28 10.86
C GLY A 155 8.84 -22.40 9.89
N GLY A 156 9.32 -22.16 8.67
CA GLY A 156 8.60 -21.44 7.63
C GLY A 156 7.57 -22.31 6.91
N SER A 157 6.48 -21.70 6.43
CA SER A 157 5.35 -22.39 5.78
C SER A 157 4.96 -21.78 4.43
N THR A 158 5.72 -20.83 3.90
CA THR A 158 5.50 -20.26 2.55
C THR A 158 4.05 -19.78 2.33
N GLY A 159 3.57 -18.81 3.05
CA GLY A 159 2.18 -18.33 2.94
C GLY A 159 1.92 -17.46 1.72
N MET A 160 2.12 -16.14 1.86
CA MET A 160 1.92 -15.18 0.77
C MET A 160 3.10 -15.20 -0.18
N CYS A 161 2.85 -15.53 -1.45
CA CYS A 161 3.86 -15.51 -2.50
C CYS A 161 3.57 -14.38 -3.49
N PRO A 162 4.53 -13.49 -3.79
CA PRO A 162 4.41 -12.56 -4.90
C PRO A 162 4.19 -13.29 -6.22
N SER A 163 3.33 -12.75 -7.08
CA SER A 163 3.12 -13.29 -8.42
C SER A 163 4.10 -12.70 -9.42
N GLN A 164 4.33 -13.40 -10.55
CA GLN A 164 5.08 -12.84 -11.66
C GLN A 164 4.44 -11.55 -12.20
N ASN A 165 3.10 -11.47 -12.21
CA ASN A 165 2.38 -10.25 -12.59
C ASN A 165 2.79 -9.03 -11.77
N LEU A 166 3.04 -9.20 -10.46
CA LEU A 166 3.56 -8.11 -9.62
C LEU A 166 5.03 -7.84 -9.92
N VAL A 167 5.85 -8.89 -10.09
CA VAL A 167 7.29 -8.72 -10.38
C VAL A 167 7.48 -8.02 -11.73
N ASP A 168 6.68 -8.35 -12.75
CA ASP A 168 6.69 -7.68 -14.05
C ASP A 168 6.32 -6.19 -13.95
N ALA A 169 5.49 -5.81 -12.97
CA ALA A 169 5.10 -4.42 -12.77
C ALA A 169 6.25 -3.52 -12.27
N TYR A 170 7.25 -4.07 -11.62
CA TYR A 170 8.44 -3.30 -11.26
C TYR A 170 9.27 -3.01 -12.50
N GLU A 171 9.51 -1.73 -12.78
CA GLU A 171 10.22 -1.26 -13.99
C GLU A 171 11.70 -1.67 -14.01
N VAL A 172 12.28 -1.73 -15.21
CA VAL A 172 13.73 -1.86 -15.42
C VAL A 172 14.32 -0.45 -15.45
N VAL A 173 15.31 -0.19 -14.62
CA VAL A 173 15.93 1.13 -14.42
C VAL A 173 17.29 1.18 -15.12
N THR A 174 17.54 2.27 -15.83
CA THR A 174 18.85 2.59 -16.38
C THR A 174 19.53 3.62 -15.47
N TYR A 175 20.75 3.34 -15.08
CA TYR A 175 21.58 4.21 -14.25
C TYR A 175 22.68 4.85 -15.07
N ASP A 176 23.07 6.08 -14.73
CA ASP A 176 24.25 6.72 -15.26
C ASP A 176 25.54 6.20 -14.60
N GLU A 177 26.69 6.76 -14.99
CA GLU A 177 28.00 6.41 -14.45
C GLU A 177 28.16 6.69 -12.94
N ASN A 178 27.31 7.56 -12.39
CA ASN A 178 27.32 7.92 -10.97
C ASN A 178 26.30 7.08 -10.16
N GLY A 179 25.61 6.13 -10.81
CA GLY A 179 24.57 5.32 -10.18
C GLY A 179 23.23 6.04 -9.96
N VAL A 180 22.98 7.14 -10.66
CA VAL A 180 21.71 7.87 -10.63
C VAL A 180 20.76 7.29 -11.65
N ALA A 181 19.52 7.02 -11.27
CA ALA A 181 18.47 6.53 -12.16
C ALA A 181 18.08 7.62 -13.18
N VAL A 182 18.29 7.37 -14.46
CA VAL A 182 18.05 8.34 -15.54
C VAL A 182 16.84 7.99 -16.40
N SER A 183 16.46 6.73 -16.49
CA SER A 183 15.25 6.30 -17.18
C SER A 183 14.72 4.99 -16.62
N ALA A 184 13.44 4.73 -16.83
CA ALA A 184 12.82 3.47 -16.50
C ALA A 184 11.88 3.03 -17.63
N ARG A 185 11.71 1.73 -17.80
CA ARG A 185 10.80 1.13 -18.76
C ARG A 185 10.14 -0.13 -18.21
N LYS A 186 9.04 -0.52 -18.79
CA LYS A 186 8.40 -1.80 -18.45
C LYS A 186 9.35 -2.97 -18.75
N PHE A 187 9.28 -3.98 -17.91
CA PHE A 187 9.95 -5.27 -18.15
C PHE A 187 9.30 -5.98 -19.36
N ASP A 188 10.13 -6.60 -20.21
CA ASP A 188 9.65 -7.29 -21.42
C ASP A 188 10.30 -8.67 -21.56
N TRP A 189 9.50 -9.73 -21.47
CA TRP A 189 9.94 -11.11 -21.68
C TRP A 189 10.42 -11.41 -23.10
N ASN A 190 10.11 -10.56 -24.08
CA ASN A 190 10.64 -10.66 -25.45
C ASN A 190 12.02 -9.99 -25.60
N ASN A 191 12.47 -9.24 -24.58
CA ASN A 191 13.79 -8.68 -24.53
C ASN A 191 14.78 -9.71 -23.94
N GLU A 192 15.77 -10.15 -24.72
CA GLU A 192 16.72 -11.18 -24.28
C GLU A 192 17.55 -10.76 -23.05
N VAL A 193 17.83 -9.46 -22.87
CA VAL A 193 18.55 -8.97 -21.69
C VAL A 193 17.68 -9.14 -20.44
N ASP A 194 16.42 -8.74 -20.52
CA ASP A 194 15.47 -8.86 -19.41
C ASP A 194 15.24 -10.33 -19.06
N LYS A 195 15.02 -11.16 -20.08
CA LYS A 195 14.75 -12.59 -19.92
C LYS A 195 15.91 -13.36 -19.30
N ASN A 196 17.16 -13.02 -19.67
CA ASN A 196 18.36 -13.69 -19.17
C ASN A 196 18.79 -13.17 -17.79
N ALA A 197 18.33 -12.00 -17.37
CA ALA A 197 18.62 -11.39 -16.07
C ALA A 197 17.38 -10.74 -15.46
N PRO A 198 16.31 -11.50 -15.14
CA PRO A 198 14.99 -10.98 -14.83
C PRO A 198 14.93 -10.15 -13.53
N PHE A 199 15.97 -10.24 -12.72
CA PHE A 199 16.04 -9.53 -11.44
C PHE A 199 17.03 -8.37 -11.45
N ALA A 200 17.73 -8.12 -12.56
CA ALA A 200 18.75 -7.07 -12.64
C ALA A 200 18.12 -5.69 -12.90
N ASN A 201 18.68 -4.67 -12.26
CA ASN A 201 18.32 -3.26 -12.50
C ASN A 201 16.82 -2.96 -12.42
N ARG A 202 16.11 -3.61 -11.50
CA ARG A 202 14.68 -3.39 -11.30
C ARG A 202 14.44 -2.21 -10.35
N ASP A 203 13.20 -1.72 -10.35
CA ASP A 203 12.72 -0.76 -9.35
C ASP A 203 13.18 -1.19 -7.94
N PRO A 204 13.86 -0.32 -7.17
CA PRO A 204 14.39 -0.67 -5.85
C PRO A 204 13.37 -1.25 -4.87
N ARG A 205 12.08 -0.91 -5.04
CA ARG A 205 11.00 -1.44 -4.21
C ARG A 205 10.75 -2.93 -4.42
N MET A 206 11.10 -3.48 -5.60
CA MET A 206 11.05 -4.92 -5.82
C MET A 206 11.93 -5.66 -4.80
N TYR A 207 13.17 -5.22 -4.64
CA TYR A 207 14.14 -5.86 -3.73
C TYR A 207 13.77 -5.70 -2.24
N ALA A 208 12.93 -4.72 -1.92
CA ALA A 208 12.38 -4.55 -0.57
C ALA A 208 11.11 -5.37 -0.31
N THR A 209 10.44 -5.82 -1.38
CA THR A 209 9.12 -6.47 -1.31
C THR A 209 9.19 -7.98 -1.55
N VAL A 210 10.10 -8.44 -2.41
CA VAL A 210 10.16 -9.79 -2.93
C VAL A 210 11.52 -10.42 -2.65
N TYR A 211 11.53 -11.64 -2.13
CA TYR A 211 12.69 -12.52 -2.20
C TYR A 211 12.69 -13.25 -3.52
N THR A 212 13.78 -13.13 -4.26
CA THR A 212 13.98 -13.77 -5.57
C THR A 212 14.91 -14.96 -5.49
N HIS A 213 14.94 -15.76 -6.55
CA HIS A 213 15.92 -16.82 -6.71
C HIS A 213 17.37 -16.28 -6.63
N GLY A 214 18.25 -17.01 -5.99
CA GLY A 214 19.65 -16.64 -5.80
C GLY A 214 19.90 -15.61 -4.70
N GLU A 215 18.82 -15.04 -4.10
CA GLU A 215 18.97 -14.06 -3.04
C GLU A 215 19.37 -14.74 -1.72
N GLN A 216 20.28 -14.09 -1.00
CA GLN A 216 20.70 -14.55 0.32
C GLN A 216 19.68 -14.16 1.38
N TYR A 217 19.11 -15.16 2.04
CA TYR A 217 18.30 -14.96 3.24
C TYR A 217 19.23 -14.87 4.47
N ASN A 218 19.40 -13.67 4.98
CA ASN A 218 20.23 -13.45 6.17
C ASN A 218 19.39 -13.55 7.44
N SER A 219 19.61 -14.58 8.21
CA SER A 219 19.12 -14.65 9.59
C SER A 219 20.28 -14.74 10.56
N THR A 220 20.05 -14.40 11.82
CA THR A 220 21.05 -14.59 12.89
C THR A 220 21.35 -16.05 13.14
N VAL A 221 20.49 -16.97 12.68
CA VAL A 221 20.57 -18.42 12.92
C VAL A 221 21.10 -19.14 11.69
N ASN A 222 20.70 -18.71 10.47
CA ASN A 222 21.07 -19.37 9.22
C ASN A 222 21.26 -18.34 8.09
N THR A 223 22.30 -18.53 7.32
CA THR A 223 22.46 -17.86 6.02
C THR A 223 22.19 -18.89 4.94
N ILE A 224 21.12 -18.71 4.18
CA ILE A 224 20.69 -19.61 3.12
C ILE A 224 20.54 -18.82 1.82
N VAL A 225 21.09 -19.34 0.73
CA VAL A 225 20.77 -18.85 -0.62
C VAL A 225 19.47 -19.52 -1.04
N LEU A 226 18.46 -18.73 -1.41
CA LEU A 226 17.14 -19.20 -1.83
C LEU A 226 17.26 -19.77 -3.25
N ASP A 227 17.27 -21.07 -3.37
CA ASP A 227 17.22 -21.77 -4.65
C ASP A 227 15.78 -22.14 -4.99
N CYS A 228 15.10 -21.26 -5.75
CA CYS A 228 13.72 -21.48 -6.21
C CYS A 228 13.62 -22.27 -7.52
N SER A 229 14.74 -22.77 -8.04
CA SER A 229 14.73 -23.63 -9.24
C SER A 229 14.09 -24.97 -8.95
N GLU A 230 13.74 -25.69 -10.00
CA GLU A 230 13.19 -27.06 -9.90
C GLU A 230 14.19 -27.98 -9.19
N GLY A 231 13.80 -28.54 -8.04
CA GLY A 231 14.65 -29.35 -7.19
C GLY A 231 15.53 -28.56 -6.21
N GLY A 232 15.53 -27.23 -6.28
CA GLY A 232 16.27 -26.35 -5.34
C GLY A 232 15.63 -26.34 -3.94
N ASN A 233 16.37 -25.84 -2.93
CA ASN A 233 15.96 -25.86 -1.52
C ASN A 233 14.68 -25.06 -1.19
N SER A 234 14.26 -24.19 -2.11
CA SER A 234 13.09 -23.32 -1.98
C SER A 234 12.14 -23.45 -3.17
N GLY A 235 12.37 -24.41 -4.06
CA GLY A 235 11.59 -24.66 -5.28
C GLY A 235 10.78 -25.95 -5.23
N LEU A 236 9.89 -26.11 -6.21
CA LEU A 236 9.16 -27.37 -6.41
C LEU A 236 10.14 -28.50 -6.77
N PRO A 237 9.89 -29.77 -6.36
CA PRO A 237 8.67 -30.28 -5.73
C PRO A 237 8.70 -30.30 -4.20
N ILE A 238 9.54 -29.50 -3.54
CA ILE A 238 9.53 -29.47 -2.07
C ILE A 238 8.13 -29.12 -1.56
N TYR A 239 7.67 -29.90 -0.58
CA TYR A 239 6.36 -29.68 0.02
C TYR A 239 6.25 -28.28 0.63
N HIS A 240 5.19 -27.57 0.32
CA HIS A 240 4.98 -26.16 0.64
C HIS A 240 5.97 -25.16 -0.01
N ALA A 241 6.79 -25.53 -0.98
CA ALA A 241 7.53 -24.54 -1.73
C ALA A 241 6.62 -23.61 -2.52
N THR A 242 7.11 -22.41 -2.81
CA THR A 242 6.36 -21.43 -3.62
C THR A 242 5.94 -21.99 -4.98
N LYS A 243 4.69 -21.77 -5.38
CA LYS A 243 4.20 -22.09 -6.72
C LYS A 243 4.55 -20.97 -7.74
N THR A 244 4.87 -19.76 -7.23
CA THR A 244 5.15 -18.61 -8.06
C THR A 244 6.63 -18.37 -8.31
N GLY A 245 7.54 -19.09 -7.64
CA GLY A 245 8.98 -18.88 -7.72
C GLY A 245 9.51 -17.74 -6.83
N TYR A 246 8.64 -17.12 -6.02
CA TYR A 246 8.95 -15.96 -5.19
C TYR A 246 8.50 -16.16 -3.75
N TYR A 247 9.13 -15.39 -2.83
CA TYR A 247 8.73 -15.33 -1.42
C TYR A 247 8.53 -13.89 -0.98
N LEU A 248 7.67 -13.69 0.01
CA LEU A 248 7.40 -12.38 0.58
C LEU A 248 8.60 -11.90 1.40
N LYS A 249 9.01 -10.63 1.18
CA LYS A 249 10.08 -9.97 1.95
C LYS A 249 9.53 -8.81 2.79
N LYS A 250 8.55 -8.09 2.25
CA LYS A 250 7.91 -6.96 2.92
C LYS A 250 7.26 -7.38 4.24
N TYR A 251 7.42 -6.62 5.30
CA TYR A 251 7.01 -6.92 6.68
C TYR A 251 7.70 -8.11 7.36
N ILE A 252 8.53 -8.85 6.67
CA ILE A 252 9.27 -9.98 7.27
C ILE A 252 10.35 -9.45 8.20
N SER A 253 10.49 -10.08 9.37
CA SER A 253 11.63 -9.90 10.29
C SER A 253 12.68 -10.98 10.01
N PRO A 254 13.70 -10.73 9.17
CA PRO A 254 14.52 -11.80 8.59
C PRO A 254 15.44 -12.52 9.60
N GLY A 255 15.56 -12.08 10.80
CA GLY A 255 16.45 -12.69 11.80
C GLY A 255 15.73 -13.43 12.92
N LEU A 256 14.42 -13.65 12.82
CA LEU A 256 13.69 -14.23 13.91
C LEU A 256 13.93 -15.75 14.01
N ASP A 257 14.42 -16.21 15.16
CA ASP A 257 14.68 -17.62 15.44
C ASP A 257 13.36 -18.34 15.78
N LEU A 258 12.73 -18.91 14.74
CA LEU A 258 11.49 -19.66 14.88
C LEU A 258 11.68 -20.99 15.59
N LYS A 259 12.85 -21.62 15.49
CA LYS A 259 13.19 -22.87 16.15
C LYS A 259 13.10 -22.73 17.66
N ASN A 260 13.65 -21.64 18.20
CA ASN A 260 13.60 -21.33 19.62
C ASN A 260 12.39 -20.46 19.99
N ASN A 261 11.35 -20.46 19.14
CA ASN A 261 10.09 -19.77 19.34
C ASN A 261 10.24 -18.29 19.73
N LYS A 262 11.28 -17.61 19.19
CA LYS A 262 11.47 -16.16 19.40
C LYS A 262 10.33 -15.40 18.76
N THR A 263 10.02 -14.24 19.30
CA THR A 263 8.91 -13.38 18.88
C THR A 263 9.37 -11.94 18.70
N ASP A 264 8.72 -11.21 17.80
CA ASP A 264 8.94 -9.79 17.56
C ASP A 264 7.61 -9.02 17.58
N PRO A 265 7.59 -7.76 18.07
CA PRO A 265 6.45 -6.87 17.87
C PRO A 265 6.39 -6.44 16.39
N LYS A 266 5.16 -6.19 15.90
CA LYS A 266 4.94 -5.67 14.54
C LYS A 266 4.17 -4.35 14.56
N THR A 267 4.47 -3.51 13.58
CA THR A 267 3.70 -2.33 13.26
C THR A 267 3.04 -2.52 11.90
N TRP A 268 1.71 -2.66 11.89
CA TRP A 268 0.93 -2.75 10.66
C TRP A 268 0.52 -1.36 10.22
N ILE A 269 0.95 -0.95 9.03
CA ILE A 269 0.65 0.36 8.48
C ILE A 269 -0.77 0.33 7.90
N LEU A 270 -1.66 1.18 8.39
CA LEU A 270 -3.04 1.32 7.90
C LEU A 270 -3.16 2.51 6.96
N MET A 271 -2.47 3.61 7.26
CA MET A 271 -2.38 4.81 6.44
C MET A 271 -0.99 5.42 6.56
N ARG A 272 -0.37 5.76 5.44
CA ARG A 272 0.93 6.40 5.38
C ARG A 272 0.97 7.50 4.31
N LEU A 273 1.88 8.43 4.45
CA LEU A 273 1.90 9.67 3.67
C LEU A 273 2.01 9.42 2.15
N ALA A 274 2.78 8.42 1.70
CA ALA A 274 2.90 8.11 0.28
C ALA A 274 1.56 7.73 -0.37
N ASP A 275 0.68 7.00 0.35
CA ASP A 275 -0.67 6.70 -0.14
C ASP A 275 -1.45 7.99 -0.46
N PHE A 276 -1.26 9.03 0.37
CA PHE A 276 -1.94 10.32 0.20
C PHE A 276 -1.30 11.21 -0.89
N TYR A 277 -0.01 11.10 -1.15
CA TYR A 277 0.57 11.68 -2.36
C TYR A 277 -0.06 11.09 -3.62
N LEU A 278 -0.26 9.76 -3.65
CA LEU A 278 -0.86 9.09 -4.80
C LEU A 278 -2.38 9.32 -4.90
N TYR A 279 -3.10 9.43 -3.78
CA TYR A 279 -4.50 9.87 -3.79
C TYR A 279 -4.65 11.32 -4.26
N TYR A 280 -3.75 12.20 -3.84
CA TYR A 280 -3.72 13.58 -4.34
C TYR A 280 -3.44 13.61 -5.83
N ALA A 281 -2.44 12.87 -6.31
CA ALA A 281 -2.13 12.77 -7.73
C ALA A 281 -3.34 12.32 -8.55
N GLU A 282 -4.07 11.32 -8.06
CA GLU A 282 -5.30 10.84 -8.70
C GLU A 282 -6.39 11.92 -8.71
N ALA A 283 -6.69 12.50 -7.57
CA ALA A 283 -7.75 13.50 -7.45
C ALA A 283 -7.46 14.75 -8.28
N MET A 284 -6.20 15.20 -8.31
CA MET A 284 -5.77 16.34 -9.14
C MET A 284 -5.84 16.00 -10.63
N ASN A 285 -5.41 14.78 -11.01
CA ASN A 285 -5.51 14.36 -12.41
C ASN A 285 -6.96 14.36 -12.90
N GLU A 286 -7.86 13.78 -12.12
CA GLU A 286 -9.28 13.68 -12.50
C GLU A 286 -9.98 15.05 -12.48
N ALA A 287 -9.60 15.97 -11.58
CA ALA A 287 -10.20 17.28 -11.47
C ALA A 287 -9.62 18.32 -12.45
N TYR A 288 -8.31 18.30 -12.70
CA TYR A 288 -7.59 19.38 -13.36
C TYR A 288 -6.61 18.90 -14.44
N GLY A 289 -6.34 17.58 -14.51
CA GLY A 289 -5.32 17.01 -15.40
C GLY A 289 -3.92 16.95 -14.77
N PRO A 290 -2.94 16.39 -15.51
CA PRO A 290 -1.64 16.01 -14.94
C PRO A 290 -0.76 17.18 -14.52
N ASN A 291 -0.88 18.35 -15.19
CA ASN A 291 0.09 19.45 -15.11
C ASN A 291 -0.51 20.75 -14.55
N ASP A 292 -1.78 20.77 -14.17
CA ASP A 292 -2.42 21.93 -13.56
C ASP A 292 -2.25 21.84 -12.02
N PRO A 293 -1.58 22.82 -11.39
CA PRO A 293 -1.41 22.85 -9.94
C PRO A 293 -2.67 23.37 -9.21
N ALA A 294 -3.67 23.89 -9.93
CA ALA A 294 -4.81 24.60 -9.38
C ALA A 294 -4.34 25.64 -8.31
N ASP A 295 -5.06 25.75 -7.20
CA ASP A 295 -4.70 26.64 -6.09
C ASP A 295 -3.71 26.02 -5.09
N TYR A 296 -3.20 24.81 -5.37
CA TYR A 296 -2.39 24.05 -4.40
C TYR A 296 -0.88 24.18 -4.62
N GLY A 297 -0.44 24.67 -5.79
CA GLY A 297 0.98 24.82 -6.12
C GLY A 297 1.74 23.51 -6.37
N MET A 298 1.05 22.38 -6.42
CA MET A 298 1.61 21.05 -6.72
C MET A 298 0.70 20.33 -7.72
N THR A 299 1.27 19.89 -8.84
CA THR A 299 0.53 19.16 -9.87
C THR A 299 0.33 17.69 -9.49
N ALA A 300 -0.58 16.98 -10.19
CA ALA A 300 -0.72 15.53 -10.07
C ALA A 300 0.60 14.81 -10.35
N LEU A 301 1.29 15.23 -11.41
CA LEU A 301 2.57 14.65 -11.83
C LEU A 301 3.67 14.88 -10.79
N GLU A 302 3.76 16.07 -10.19
CA GLU A 302 4.75 16.36 -9.16
C GLU A 302 4.51 15.55 -7.88
N ALA A 303 3.26 15.37 -7.48
CA ALA A 303 2.92 14.54 -6.32
C ALA A 303 3.34 13.08 -6.52
N LEU A 304 3.07 12.51 -7.69
CA LEU A 304 3.49 11.16 -8.06
C LEU A 304 5.02 11.06 -8.10
N ASN A 305 5.69 12.01 -8.74
CA ASN A 305 7.14 12.03 -8.86
C ASN A 305 7.85 12.20 -7.51
N THR A 306 7.21 12.83 -6.52
CA THR A 306 7.73 12.88 -5.15
C THR A 306 7.86 11.48 -4.55
N VAL A 307 6.90 10.59 -4.80
CA VAL A 307 6.98 9.18 -4.36
C VAL A 307 8.04 8.42 -5.15
N ARG A 308 8.11 8.60 -6.47
CA ARG A 308 9.08 7.95 -7.35
C ARG A 308 10.52 8.34 -6.96
N ARG A 309 10.81 9.61 -6.78
CA ARG A 309 12.15 10.10 -6.36
C ARG A 309 12.58 9.50 -5.02
N ARG A 310 11.65 9.41 -4.03
CA ARG A 310 11.91 8.74 -2.76
C ARG A 310 12.31 7.28 -2.95
N ALA A 311 11.70 6.60 -3.91
CA ALA A 311 12.00 5.21 -4.24
C ALA A 311 13.30 5.04 -5.07
N GLY A 312 13.95 6.13 -5.46
CA GLY A 312 15.14 6.08 -6.33
C GLY A 312 14.79 5.88 -7.81
N MET A 313 13.54 6.16 -8.19
CA MET A 313 13.06 6.06 -9.57
C MET A 313 13.15 7.41 -10.30
N PRO A 314 13.38 7.40 -11.62
CA PRO A 314 13.32 8.62 -12.41
C PRO A 314 11.89 9.15 -12.46
N ASP A 315 11.77 10.45 -12.77
CA ASP A 315 10.48 11.09 -12.93
C ASP A 315 9.67 10.48 -14.08
N ALA A 316 8.41 10.24 -13.83
CA ALA A 316 7.43 9.93 -14.87
C ALA A 316 7.01 11.19 -15.63
N THR A 317 6.52 11.02 -16.84
CA THR A 317 5.93 12.11 -17.65
C THR A 317 4.57 11.66 -18.18
N ALA A 318 3.61 12.56 -18.23
CA ALA A 318 2.30 12.32 -18.80
C ALA A 318 1.86 13.51 -19.65
N LYS A 319 1.31 13.24 -20.84
CA LYS A 319 0.85 14.27 -21.78
C LYS A 319 -0.60 14.65 -21.55
N ASN A 320 -1.38 13.72 -21.03
CA ASN A 320 -2.82 13.87 -20.82
C ASN A 320 -3.30 13.09 -19.61
N GLN A 321 -4.57 13.25 -19.30
CA GLN A 321 -5.23 12.67 -18.14
C GLN A 321 -5.24 11.14 -18.15
N ASP A 322 -5.44 10.52 -19.32
CA ASP A 322 -5.51 9.07 -19.44
C ASP A 322 -4.14 8.42 -19.24
N GLU A 323 -3.08 8.97 -19.86
CA GLU A 323 -1.70 8.52 -19.60
C GLU A 323 -1.35 8.63 -18.10
N MET A 324 -1.71 9.76 -17.48
CA MET A 324 -1.45 9.97 -16.06
C MET A 324 -2.22 8.97 -15.18
N ARG A 325 -3.46 8.65 -15.52
CA ARG A 325 -4.27 7.65 -14.80
C ARG A 325 -3.60 6.27 -14.80
N GLU A 326 -3.11 5.83 -15.95
CA GLU A 326 -2.38 4.56 -16.05
C GLU A 326 -1.08 4.56 -15.22
N ILE A 327 -0.36 5.67 -15.22
CA ILE A 327 0.86 5.84 -14.40
C ILE A 327 0.51 5.78 -12.92
N ILE A 328 -0.58 6.44 -12.48
CA ILE A 328 -1.04 6.39 -11.09
C ILE A 328 -1.44 4.97 -10.70
N TYR A 329 -2.17 4.25 -11.55
CA TYR A 329 -2.60 2.88 -11.28
C TYR A 329 -1.41 1.94 -11.13
N HIS A 330 -0.41 2.12 -11.97
CA HIS A 330 0.86 1.39 -11.89
C HIS A 330 1.65 1.75 -10.63
N GLU A 331 1.85 3.04 -10.35
CA GLU A 331 2.61 3.51 -9.20
C GLU A 331 1.99 3.04 -7.88
N ARG A 332 0.66 3.10 -7.76
CA ARG A 332 -0.05 2.54 -6.60
C ARG A 332 0.12 1.03 -6.46
N GLN A 333 0.19 0.30 -7.56
CA GLN A 333 0.40 -1.16 -7.54
C GLN A 333 1.77 -1.52 -6.97
N VAL A 334 2.83 -0.84 -7.39
CA VAL A 334 4.20 -1.16 -6.97
C VAL A 334 4.55 -0.57 -5.60
N GLU A 335 4.13 0.65 -5.32
CA GLU A 335 4.38 1.35 -4.05
C GLU A 335 3.66 0.67 -2.88
N LEU A 336 2.39 0.31 -3.07
CA LEU A 336 1.51 -0.19 -2.03
C LEU A 336 1.31 -1.72 -2.06
N ALA A 337 2.20 -2.44 -2.75
CA ALA A 337 2.18 -3.90 -2.80
C ALA A 337 2.15 -4.48 -1.39
N PHE A 338 1.29 -5.47 -1.13
CA PHE A 338 1.06 -6.11 0.17
C PHE A 338 0.60 -5.18 1.31
N GLU A 339 0.07 -3.99 1.00
CA GLU A 339 -0.54 -3.08 1.98
C GLU A 339 -2.08 -3.07 1.93
N ASN A 340 -2.67 -4.09 1.34
CA ASN A 340 -4.12 -4.27 1.24
C ASN A 340 -4.85 -3.13 0.48
N GLN A 341 -4.17 -2.44 -0.47
CA GLN A 341 -4.77 -1.35 -1.25
C GLN A 341 -5.27 -1.83 -2.62
N ARG A 342 -4.52 -2.68 -3.33
CA ARG A 342 -4.79 -3.08 -4.73
C ARG A 342 -6.21 -3.60 -4.96
N TRP A 343 -6.72 -4.44 -4.05
CA TRP A 343 -8.07 -5.01 -4.12
C TRP A 343 -9.15 -3.93 -4.15
N TRP A 344 -9.00 -2.91 -3.31
CA TRP A 344 -9.93 -1.81 -3.22
C TRP A 344 -9.77 -0.82 -4.37
N ASP A 345 -8.56 -0.53 -4.79
CA ASP A 345 -8.25 0.35 -5.91
C ASP A 345 -8.88 -0.18 -7.21
N VAL A 346 -8.66 -1.44 -7.56
CA VAL A 346 -9.23 -2.05 -8.77
C VAL A 346 -10.77 -2.00 -8.76
N ARG A 347 -11.39 -2.22 -7.60
CA ARG A 347 -12.85 -2.18 -7.45
C ARG A 347 -13.38 -0.75 -7.57
N ARG A 348 -12.80 0.23 -6.88
CA ARG A 348 -13.26 1.61 -6.94
C ARG A 348 -13.05 2.27 -8.31
N TRP A 349 -12.02 1.84 -9.05
CA TRP A 349 -11.76 2.29 -10.42
C TRP A 349 -12.63 1.62 -11.48
N GLN A 350 -13.32 0.53 -11.14
CA GLN A 350 -13.94 -0.38 -12.09
C GLN A 350 -12.93 -0.91 -13.13
N TYR A 351 -11.77 -1.34 -12.65
CA TYR A 351 -10.66 -1.85 -13.46
C TYR A 351 -10.52 -3.38 -13.33
N GLY A 352 -11.67 -4.10 -13.44
CA GLY A 352 -11.80 -5.54 -13.22
C GLY A 352 -10.89 -6.37 -14.12
N GLN A 353 -10.59 -5.88 -15.32
CA GLN A 353 -9.63 -6.51 -16.23
C GLN A 353 -8.24 -6.77 -15.61
N ALA A 354 -7.84 -5.98 -14.59
CA ALA A 354 -6.60 -6.22 -13.85
C ALA A 354 -6.63 -7.52 -13.03
N PHE A 355 -7.83 -8.04 -12.72
CA PHE A 355 -8.02 -9.33 -12.04
C PHE A 355 -8.40 -10.46 -12.98
N ASN A 356 -8.96 -10.17 -14.17
CA ASN A 356 -9.25 -11.14 -15.22
C ASN A 356 -7.97 -11.51 -15.99
N GLN A 357 -6.92 -11.81 -15.26
CA GLN A 357 -5.63 -12.20 -15.78
C GLN A 357 -5.20 -13.52 -15.13
N GLU A 358 -4.57 -14.36 -15.92
CA GLU A 358 -3.89 -15.52 -15.41
C GLU A 358 -2.85 -15.12 -14.34
N LEU A 359 -2.91 -15.74 -13.18
CA LEU A 359 -1.88 -15.60 -12.17
C LEU A 359 -0.64 -16.36 -12.66
N ARG A 360 0.45 -15.64 -12.86
CA ARG A 360 1.70 -16.21 -13.32
C ARG A 360 2.72 -16.35 -12.21
N GLY A 361 3.53 -17.38 -12.33
CA GLY A 361 4.76 -17.60 -11.60
C GLY A 361 5.96 -17.68 -12.55
N LEU A 362 7.13 -17.93 -11.98
CA LEU A 362 8.38 -18.13 -12.70
C LEU A 362 8.88 -19.55 -12.49
N LYS A 363 8.99 -20.31 -13.56
CA LYS A 363 9.71 -21.58 -13.57
C LYS A 363 11.18 -21.31 -13.83
N ILE A 364 12.03 -21.86 -12.99
CA ILE A 364 13.49 -21.74 -13.10
C ILE A 364 14.07 -23.14 -13.24
N THR A 365 14.78 -23.38 -14.33
CA THR A 365 15.46 -24.64 -14.58
C THR A 365 16.96 -24.44 -14.67
N LYS A 366 17.73 -25.42 -14.20
CA LYS A 366 19.20 -25.42 -14.21
C LYS A 366 19.72 -26.54 -15.13
N ASP A 367 20.64 -26.19 -16.02
CA ASP A 367 21.45 -27.12 -16.79
C ASP A 367 22.92 -26.78 -16.57
N GLY A 368 23.53 -27.51 -15.65
CA GLY A 368 24.87 -27.16 -15.15
C GLY A 368 24.89 -25.80 -14.46
N THR A 369 25.61 -24.84 -15.04
CA THR A 369 25.69 -23.45 -14.56
C THR A 369 24.72 -22.51 -15.25
N LYS A 370 23.99 -22.99 -16.27
CA LYS A 370 23.04 -22.19 -17.02
C LYS A 370 21.66 -22.25 -16.36
N GLU A 371 21.10 -21.10 -16.09
CA GLU A 371 19.73 -20.95 -15.61
C GLU A 371 18.82 -20.44 -16.73
N THR A 372 17.60 -20.95 -16.77
CA THR A 372 16.57 -20.46 -17.69
C THR A 372 15.31 -20.11 -16.92
N TYR A 373 14.68 -19.04 -17.34
CA TYR A 373 13.54 -18.41 -16.68
C TYR A 373 12.34 -18.41 -17.64
N GLU A 374 11.21 -18.97 -17.18
CA GLU A 374 10.00 -19.10 -18.00
C GLU A 374 8.78 -18.70 -17.15
N PRO A 375 8.01 -17.68 -17.58
CA PRO A 375 6.72 -17.39 -16.97
C PRO A 375 5.75 -18.55 -17.20
N ILE A 376 5.10 -19.00 -16.14
CA ILE A 376 4.12 -20.11 -16.20
C ILE A 376 2.80 -19.68 -15.59
N ALA A 377 1.70 -20.27 -16.08
CA ALA A 377 0.40 -20.16 -15.46
C ALA A 377 0.40 -20.93 -14.12
N VAL A 378 -0.09 -20.31 -13.05
CA VAL A 378 -0.24 -20.91 -11.73
C VAL A 378 -1.71 -21.11 -11.38
N GLU A 379 -2.54 -20.13 -11.72
CA GLU A 379 -3.96 -20.09 -11.38
C GLU A 379 -4.72 -19.19 -12.37
N GLU A 380 -5.92 -19.62 -12.76
CA GLU A 380 -6.87 -18.76 -13.46
C GLU A 380 -7.67 -17.94 -12.45
N ARG A 381 -7.89 -16.68 -12.75
CA ARG A 381 -8.71 -15.79 -11.96
C ARG A 381 -9.88 -15.29 -12.78
N VAL A 382 -11.05 -15.29 -12.17
CA VAL A 382 -12.27 -14.74 -12.75
C VAL A 382 -12.78 -13.61 -11.85
N PHE A 383 -12.96 -12.45 -12.45
CA PHE A 383 -13.62 -11.31 -11.82
C PHE A 383 -14.83 -10.93 -12.68
N ASP A 384 -16.04 -11.22 -12.19
CA ASP A 384 -17.26 -10.86 -12.87
C ASP A 384 -17.56 -9.37 -12.66
N GLU A 385 -17.24 -8.56 -13.68
CA GLU A 385 -17.37 -7.11 -13.63
C GLU A 385 -18.83 -6.63 -13.49
N SER A 386 -19.80 -7.49 -13.79
CA SER A 386 -21.22 -7.15 -13.64
C SER A 386 -21.69 -7.06 -12.19
N LYS A 387 -20.95 -7.67 -11.24
CA LYS A 387 -21.34 -7.75 -9.82
C LYS A 387 -20.19 -7.58 -8.82
N MET A 388 -18.97 -8.00 -9.14
CA MET A 388 -17.91 -8.12 -8.15
C MET A 388 -17.26 -6.79 -7.73
N TYR A 389 -17.66 -5.66 -8.30
CA TYR A 389 -17.23 -4.34 -7.79
C TYR A 389 -17.81 -4.03 -6.41
N LEU A 390 -18.99 -4.55 -6.09
CA LEU A 390 -19.57 -4.51 -4.75
C LEU A 390 -19.60 -5.93 -4.16
N TYR A 391 -19.57 -6.05 -2.85
CA TYR A 391 -19.75 -7.33 -2.17
C TYR A 391 -21.23 -7.69 -2.09
N PRO A 392 -21.58 -8.99 -2.06
CA PRO A 392 -22.93 -9.37 -1.69
C PRO A 392 -23.22 -8.96 -0.23
N ILE A 393 -24.41 -8.52 0.01
CA ILE A 393 -24.91 -8.32 1.37
C ILE A 393 -25.19 -9.71 1.96
N PRO A 394 -24.71 -10.01 3.17
CA PRO A 394 -24.98 -11.32 3.80
C PRO A 394 -26.48 -11.63 3.83
N GLN A 395 -26.87 -12.86 3.48
CA GLN A 395 -28.28 -13.26 3.44
C GLN A 395 -28.98 -12.99 4.77
N SER A 396 -28.31 -13.19 5.90
CA SER A 396 -28.84 -12.89 7.23
C SER A 396 -29.23 -11.43 7.46
N GLU A 397 -28.64 -10.48 6.70
CA GLU A 397 -29.02 -9.07 6.75
C GLU A 397 -30.18 -8.76 5.80
N ILE A 398 -30.24 -9.42 4.64
CA ILE A 398 -31.39 -9.36 3.71
C ILE A 398 -32.66 -9.89 4.39
N ASP A 399 -32.55 -11.01 5.10
CA ASP A 399 -33.69 -11.67 5.77
C ASP A 399 -34.33 -10.80 6.88
N LYS A 400 -33.65 -9.76 7.34
CA LYS A 400 -34.23 -8.74 8.25
C LYS A 400 -35.26 -7.82 7.56
N GLY A 401 -35.34 -7.86 6.23
CA GLY A 401 -36.37 -7.18 5.44
C GLY A 401 -36.17 -5.68 5.20
N HIS A 402 -34.96 -5.16 5.47
CA HIS A 402 -34.65 -3.72 5.32
C HIS A 402 -33.63 -3.42 4.21
N LEU A 403 -33.02 -4.44 3.60
CA LEU A 403 -31.98 -4.30 2.60
C LEU A 403 -32.32 -5.12 1.36
N GLU A 404 -32.02 -4.57 0.21
CA GLU A 404 -32.02 -5.26 -1.07
C GLU A 404 -30.59 -5.66 -1.44
N GLN A 405 -30.44 -6.81 -2.11
CA GLN A 405 -29.16 -7.32 -2.53
C GLN A 405 -28.52 -6.39 -3.57
N ASN A 406 -27.20 -6.30 -3.57
CA ASN A 406 -26.45 -5.62 -4.62
C ASN A 406 -26.72 -6.27 -5.99
N VAL A 407 -26.62 -5.46 -7.04
CA VAL A 407 -26.95 -5.87 -8.41
C VAL A 407 -26.22 -7.14 -8.81
N ASN A 408 -26.94 -8.09 -9.40
CA ASN A 408 -26.46 -9.36 -9.96
C ASN A 408 -25.87 -10.37 -8.93
N TRP A 409 -26.11 -10.17 -7.64
CA TRP A 409 -25.79 -11.14 -6.59
C TRP A 409 -26.99 -12.00 -6.20
#